data_a44f77edfae6a6fc876fce30202d9bb4
#
_entry.id   a44f77edfae6a6fc876fce30202d9bb4
#
_cell.length_a   1.000
_cell.length_b   1.000
_cell.length_c   1.000
_cell.angle_alpha   90.00
_cell.angle_beta   90.00
_cell.angle_gamma   90.00
#
_symmetry.space_group_name_H-M   'P 1'
#
loop_
_entity.id
_entity.type
_entity.pdbx_description
1 polymer ?
#
loop_
_entity_poly.entity_id
_entity_poly.type
_entity_poly.pdbx_seq_one_letter_code
_entity_poly.pdbx_strand_id
1 'polypeptide(L)'
;MRVLKVPDLFDLSTIMVSDFSPGGAFGSDTTEPDFGFAFNDSNFSDRVLRIEIMPDSPETKSDGDCCSSIADWARNRKRRREDFKKEIDVVQRQEQVLNFNVPDTVDGLTYENRDDDAVAMIEGSPSDVGLNCNQIGNDTAYDNYSSLNKDHLTVLRVNIIHISSPILAAKSPFFYKLFSNGMTESEQRYVTLPVHASEEAALLDLLNFMYSNTLSTTTPTALLDVLMAADKFEVASCMRYCSRLLRNLPMTCESALLYLDLPSTVLMADAVQPLADAAKQFLAAKYKDVTFQDEVLNLPLAGIEAVFSSDDLQVASEDAVYDFLLKWARTHYPKLEERRRVFATRLGRLIRFPHMTCRKLKKVLTCNDFDAEIAPKVVLEALFFKAETPHKQRALASEEANAPYRHFLERAYKYRPVKVVEFEKPRQQCVVYMDLKREECAHLFPGGKVYSQAFHLGGQGFFFSAHCHMDQQSSFHCFGLFLGMQEKGPVTFAVDYEFAARSKPTEDYISKYKGNYTFTGGKAVGYRNLFGIPWTTFMADDSNYFINGVLHLRAELTVRQ
;
A
#
# COMPACT_ATOMS: atom_id res chain seq x y z
N MET A 1 -3.52 75.31 1.82
CA MET A 1 -4.10 74.03 1.94
C MET A 1 -3.32 73.08 1.01
N ARG A 2 -2.38 72.32 1.53
CA ARG A 2 -1.67 71.24 0.79
C ARG A 2 -2.28 69.92 1.21
N VAL A 3 -2.90 69.29 0.27
CA VAL A 3 -3.44 67.91 0.45
C VAL A 3 -2.26 66.95 0.38
N LEU A 4 -1.95 66.27 1.46
CA LEU A 4 -1.02 65.17 1.51
C LEU A 4 -1.69 63.93 0.91
N LYS A 5 -1.15 63.42 -0.20
CA LYS A 5 -1.51 62.13 -0.77
C LYS A 5 -0.97 61.04 0.15
N VAL A 6 -1.87 60.17 0.59
CA VAL A 6 -1.57 58.90 1.25
C VAL A 6 -1.05 57.95 0.16
N PRO A 7 0.07 57.21 0.36
CA PRO A 7 0.52 56.21 -0.58
C PRO A 7 -0.42 55.00 -0.57
N ASP A 8 -0.77 54.54 -1.75
CA ASP A 8 -1.58 53.36 -1.98
C ASP A 8 -1.02 52.13 -1.26
N LEU A 9 -1.90 51.43 -0.54
CA LEU A 9 -1.62 50.16 0.12
C LEU A 9 -1.21 49.10 -0.89
N PHE A 10 -0.20 48.38 -0.54
CA PHE A 10 0.37 47.22 -1.14
C PHE A 10 -0.66 46.32 -1.87
N ASP A 11 -0.39 46.08 -3.14
CA ASP A 11 -1.05 45.08 -3.96
C ASP A 11 -0.56 43.69 -3.52
N LEU A 12 -1.35 43.01 -2.70
CA LEU A 12 -1.11 41.64 -2.20
C LEU A 12 -1.26 40.56 -3.26
N SER A 13 -1.65 40.90 -4.50
CA SER A 13 -1.81 39.94 -5.60
C SER A 13 -0.47 39.47 -6.19
N THR A 14 0.64 40.17 -5.90
CA THR A 14 1.98 39.89 -6.45
C THR A 14 2.81 38.90 -5.60
N ILE A 15 2.33 38.47 -4.45
CA ILE A 15 3.10 37.58 -3.54
C ILE A 15 2.75 36.07 -3.78
N MET A 16 1.71 35.76 -4.55
CA MET A 16 1.23 34.39 -4.69
C MET A 16 1.67 33.65 -5.96
N VAL A 17 2.47 34.24 -6.82
CA VAL A 17 2.98 33.55 -8.01
C VAL A 17 4.47 33.84 -8.18
N SER A 18 5.31 33.03 -7.58
CA SER A 18 6.70 32.89 -7.99
C SER A 18 7.01 31.42 -8.24
N ASP A 19 7.05 31.12 -9.52
CA ASP A 19 7.82 30.12 -10.24
C ASP A 19 8.41 28.93 -9.46
N PHE A 20 7.80 27.77 -9.67
CA PHE A 20 8.47 26.48 -9.52
C PHE A 20 9.09 26.07 -10.86
N SER A 21 10.38 26.32 -11.03
CA SER A 21 11.23 25.59 -11.99
C SER A 21 11.89 24.42 -11.27
N PRO A 22 11.90 23.19 -11.84
CA PRO A 22 12.54 22.05 -11.22
C PRO A 22 14.04 22.05 -11.61
N GLY A 23 14.89 22.27 -10.63
CA GLY A 23 16.32 22.02 -10.77
C GLY A 23 17.18 23.07 -10.11
N GLY A 24 17.72 22.77 -8.93
CA GLY A 24 18.81 23.57 -8.38
C GLY A 24 18.88 23.56 -6.87
N ALA A 25 19.90 22.88 -6.36
CA ALA A 25 20.69 23.16 -5.17
C ALA A 25 20.05 23.84 -3.94
N PHE A 26 20.27 23.23 -2.82
CA PHE A 26 20.23 23.78 -1.45
C PHE A 26 20.57 25.28 -1.42
N GLY A 27 19.61 26.10 -0.96
CA GLY A 27 19.87 27.50 -0.75
C GLY A 27 18.73 28.25 -0.08
N SER A 28 18.97 28.69 1.15
CA SER A 28 18.26 29.72 1.93
C SER A 28 16.85 29.36 2.43
N ASP A 29 16.82 28.84 3.65
CA ASP A 29 15.76 29.12 4.63
C ASP A 29 15.56 30.64 4.69
N THR A 30 14.57 31.18 4.00
CA THR A 30 13.98 32.46 4.35
C THR A 30 13.25 32.21 5.66
N THR A 31 13.91 32.46 6.78
CA THR A 31 13.30 32.41 8.10
C THR A 31 12.14 33.40 8.10
N GLU A 32 10.91 32.84 8.11
CA GLU A 32 9.72 33.65 8.33
C GLU A 32 9.91 34.47 9.63
N PRO A 33 9.46 35.71 9.67
CA PRO A 33 9.67 36.56 10.85
C PRO A 33 9.02 35.94 12.09
N ASP A 34 9.76 35.95 13.20
CA ASP A 34 9.31 35.47 14.50
C ASP A 34 8.60 36.61 15.25
N PHE A 35 7.32 36.38 15.52
CA PHE A 35 6.46 37.27 16.31
C PHE A 35 6.09 36.65 17.67
N GLY A 36 6.84 35.67 18.16
CA GLY A 36 6.55 34.97 19.40
C GLY A 36 6.37 35.89 20.60
N PHE A 37 7.07 37.03 20.63
CA PHE A 37 6.92 38.07 21.66
C PHE A 37 5.51 38.68 21.72
N ALA A 38 4.76 38.63 20.61
CA ALA A 38 3.43 39.23 20.51
C ALA A 38 2.30 38.24 20.83
N PHE A 39 2.61 36.95 21.07
CA PHE A 39 1.61 35.95 21.37
C PHE A 39 0.96 36.20 22.73
N ASN A 40 -0.35 36.32 22.75
CA ASN A 40 -1.17 36.58 23.94
C ASN A 40 -0.77 37.85 24.72
N ASP A 41 -0.20 38.86 24.05
CA ASP A 41 0.13 40.17 24.64
C ASP A 41 -0.91 41.23 24.21
N SER A 42 -1.54 41.87 25.18
CA SER A 42 -2.58 42.88 24.95
C SER A 42 -2.07 44.13 24.21
N ASN A 43 -0.75 44.40 24.28
CA ASN A 43 -0.15 45.58 23.61
C ASN A 43 0.02 45.37 22.10
N PHE A 44 0.10 44.14 21.65
CA PHE A 44 0.27 43.73 20.24
C PHE A 44 -0.97 43.09 19.66
N SER A 45 -2.12 43.20 20.32
CA SER A 45 -3.39 42.61 19.91
C SER A 45 -4.40 43.65 19.47
N ASP A 46 -5.13 43.35 18.40
CA ASP A 46 -6.28 44.13 17.96
C ASP A 46 -7.62 43.44 18.32
N ARG A 47 -7.58 42.13 18.66
CA ARG A 47 -8.75 41.32 18.99
C ARG A 47 -8.49 40.38 20.16
N VAL A 48 -9.60 39.83 20.68
CA VAL A 48 -9.60 38.85 21.74
C VAL A 48 -10.32 37.60 21.25
N LEU A 49 -9.61 36.48 21.22
CA LEU A 49 -10.18 35.18 20.90
C LEU A 49 -10.67 34.51 22.19
N ARG A 50 -11.99 34.31 22.28
CA ARG A 50 -12.65 33.59 23.34
C ARG A 50 -12.83 32.16 22.94
N ILE A 51 -12.04 31.23 23.48
CA ILE A 51 -12.12 29.81 23.20
C ILE A 51 -13.05 29.18 24.22
N GLU A 52 -14.20 28.71 23.76
CA GLU A 52 -15.18 28.00 24.57
C GLU A 52 -14.90 26.49 24.49
N ILE A 53 -14.46 25.92 25.63
CA ILE A 53 -14.13 24.50 25.71
C ILE A 53 -15.41 23.70 25.97
N MET A 54 -15.73 22.85 25.02
CA MET A 54 -16.90 22.00 25.04
C MET A 54 -16.54 20.59 25.50
N PRO A 55 -17.45 19.85 26.15
CA PRO A 55 -17.22 18.44 26.42
C PRO A 55 -17.06 17.66 25.11
N ASP A 56 -16.25 16.63 25.15
CA ASP A 56 -16.15 15.71 24.03
C ASP A 56 -17.48 14.99 23.82
N SER A 57 -18.03 14.99 22.60
CA SER A 57 -19.30 14.37 22.29
C SER A 57 -19.28 12.87 22.56
N PRO A 58 -20.29 12.29 23.24
CA PRO A 58 -20.47 10.84 23.29
C PRO A 58 -20.78 10.34 21.87
N GLU A 59 -20.06 9.30 21.45
CA GLU A 59 -20.10 8.76 20.09
C GLU A 59 -21.51 8.42 19.61
N THR A 60 -21.98 9.07 18.57
CA THR A 60 -23.03 8.55 17.70
C THR A 60 -22.34 7.77 16.58
N LYS A 61 -22.57 6.45 16.54
CA LYS A 61 -22.18 5.61 15.41
C LYS A 61 -22.91 6.09 14.18
N SER A 62 -22.24 6.81 13.30
CA SER A 62 -22.67 7.01 11.93
C SER A 62 -21.63 6.43 10.99
N ASP A 63 -22.08 5.43 10.21
CA ASP A 63 -21.36 4.90 9.06
C ASP A 63 -21.15 6.03 8.04
N GLY A 64 -19.99 6.66 8.07
CA GLY A 64 -19.63 7.69 7.11
C GLY A 64 -18.32 8.35 7.50
N ASP A 65 -17.39 8.28 6.60
CA ASP A 65 -16.01 8.77 6.59
C ASP A 65 -15.88 10.28 6.95
N CYS A 66 -16.26 10.67 8.16
CA CYS A 66 -16.03 12.03 8.63
C CYS A 66 -15.80 12.04 10.14
N CYS A 67 -14.54 11.87 10.56
CA CYS A 67 -14.14 12.22 11.93
C CYS A 67 -14.25 13.73 12.10
N SER A 68 -15.28 14.17 12.79
CA SER A 68 -15.57 15.58 13.01
C SER A 68 -14.67 16.24 14.07
N SER A 69 -13.92 15.43 14.85
CA SER A 69 -13.02 15.96 15.89
C SER A 69 -11.75 15.11 16.06
N ILE A 70 -10.67 15.75 16.56
CA ILE A 70 -9.41 15.09 16.94
C ILE A 70 -9.66 14.04 18.01
N ALA A 71 -10.61 14.28 18.94
CA ALA A 71 -10.97 13.36 20.00
C ALA A 71 -11.62 12.08 19.46
N ASP A 72 -12.47 12.18 18.45
CA ASP A 72 -13.12 11.03 17.82
C ASP A 72 -12.10 10.18 17.09
N TRP A 73 -11.17 10.83 16.38
CA TRP A 73 -10.05 10.15 15.74
C TRP A 73 -9.14 9.44 16.77
N ALA A 74 -8.76 10.09 17.86
CA ALA A 74 -7.89 9.52 18.90
C ALA A 74 -8.57 8.34 19.65
N ARG A 75 -9.88 8.42 19.91
CA ARG A 75 -10.66 7.36 20.56
C ARG A 75 -10.85 6.14 19.66
N ASN A 76 -11.16 6.35 18.39
CA ASN A 76 -11.27 5.26 17.40
C ASN A 76 -9.95 4.53 17.24
N ARG A 77 -8.83 5.25 17.32
CA ARG A 77 -7.47 4.70 17.32
C ARG A 77 -7.20 3.80 18.53
N LYS A 78 -7.60 4.22 19.74
CA LYS A 78 -7.38 3.44 20.97
C LYS A 78 -8.19 2.15 20.97
N ARG A 79 -9.46 2.19 20.53
CA ARG A 79 -10.33 1.01 20.40
C ARG A 79 -9.78 0.01 19.39
N ARG A 80 -9.38 0.44 18.20
CA ARG A 80 -8.75 -0.44 17.18
C ARG A 80 -7.50 -1.15 17.74
N ARG A 81 -6.69 -0.49 18.58
CA ARG A 81 -5.54 -1.11 19.25
C ARG A 81 -5.93 -2.14 20.30
N GLU A 82 -6.96 -1.90 21.06
CA GLU A 82 -7.43 -2.82 22.11
C GLU A 82 -8.12 -4.05 21.50
N ASP A 83 -8.90 -3.88 20.44
CA ASP A 83 -9.52 -4.97 19.71
C ASP A 83 -8.48 -5.83 19.00
N PHE A 84 -7.46 -5.23 18.39
CA PHE A 84 -6.33 -5.92 17.78
C PHE A 84 -5.52 -6.77 18.80
N LYS A 85 -5.32 -6.24 20.01
CA LYS A 85 -4.65 -6.99 21.08
C LYS A 85 -5.47 -8.18 21.56
N LYS A 86 -6.79 -8.04 21.67
CA LYS A 86 -7.68 -9.13 22.06
C LYS A 86 -7.75 -10.24 21.03
N GLU A 87 -7.73 -9.92 19.74
CA GLU A 87 -7.71 -10.90 18.66
C GLU A 87 -6.38 -11.68 18.62
N ILE A 88 -5.24 -11.04 18.80
CA ILE A 88 -3.94 -11.71 18.89
C ILE A 88 -3.89 -12.67 20.06
N ASP A 89 -4.40 -12.28 21.24
CA ASP A 89 -4.44 -13.14 22.44
C ASP A 89 -5.37 -14.36 22.25
N VAL A 90 -6.44 -14.23 21.46
CA VAL A 90 -7.35 -15.34 21.14
C VAL A 90 -6.72 -16.33 20.16
N VAL A 91 -6.03 -15.83 19.13
CA VAL A 91 -5.32 -16.65 18.14
C VAL A 91 -4.15 -17.40 18.79
N GLN A 92 -3.37 -16.75 19.63
CA GLN A 92 -2.25 -17.42 20.35
C GLN A 92 -2.72 -18.49 21.34
N ARG A 93 -3.92 -18.39 21.90
CA ARG A 93 -4.50 -19.46 22.75
C ARG A 93 -5.02 -20.66 21.95
N GLN A 94 -5.41 -20.50 20.70
CA GLN A 94 -5.82 -21.60 19.84
C GLN A 94 -4.63 -22.37 19.25
N GLU A 95 -3.47 -21.73 19.03
CA GLU A 95 -2.27 -22.40 18.50
C GLU A 95 -1.51 -23.26 19.52
N GLN A 96 -1.72 -23.08 20.82
CA GLN A 96 -1.10 -23.92 21.85
C GLN A 96 -1.67 -25.36 21.94
N VAL A 97 -2.67 -25.70 21.15
CA VAL A 97 -3.33 -27.02 21.17
C VAL A 97 -2.91 -27.93 20.00
N LEU A 98 -2.18 -27.41 18.99
CA LEU A 98 -1.78 -28.18 17.82
C LEU A 98 -0.26 -28.13 17.56
N ASN A 99 0.52 -28.64 18.53
CA ASN A 99 1.93 -28.86 18.35
C ASN A 99 2.16 -30.30 17.89
N PHE A 100 2.26 -30.54 16.58
CA PHE A 100 2.84 -31.74 16.02
C PHE A 100 4.14 -31.41 15.28
N ASN A 101 5.21 -32.04 15.75
CA ASN A 101 6.55 -32.06 15.19
C ASN A 101 6.54 -32.39 13.70
N VAL A 102 7.11 -31.49 12.89
CA VAL A 102 7.45 -31.78 11.50
C VAL A 102 8.96 -31.62 11.34
N PRO A 103 9.69 -32.66 10.86
CA PRO A 103 11.12 -32.57 10.63
C PRO A 103 11.44 -31.69 9.42
N ASP A 104 12.54 -30.97 9.55
CA ASP A 104 13.16 -30.19 8.47
C ASP A 104 13.45 -31.06 7.24
N THR A 105 12.65 -30.92 6.17
CA THR A 105 13.07 -31.31 4.83
C THR A 105 12.32 -30.54 3.77
N VAL A 106 13.11 -29.72 3.04
CA VAL A 106 12.92 -29.30 1.64
C VAL A 106 11.65 -28.51 1.30
N ASP A 107 11.85 -27.28 0.89
CA ASP A 107 10.93 -26.39 0.18
C ASP A 107 10.11 -27.14 -0.90
N GLY A 108 9.03 -27.77 -0.51
CA GLY A 108 8.03 -28.34 -1.40
C GLY A 108 6.86 -27.38 -1.52
N LEU A 109 6.69 -26.77 -2.68
CA LEU A 109 5.48 -26.04 -3.05
C LEU A 109 4.31 -27.04 -3.13
N THR A 110 3.65 -27.31 -2.02
CA THR A 110 2.39 -28.04 -2.01
C THR A 110 1.24 -27.07 -2.15
N TYR A 111 0.66 -26.99 -3.35
CA TYR A 111 -0.69 -26.51 -3.54
C TYR A 111 -1.64 -27.66 -3.19
N GLU A 112 -2.18 -27.68 -1.99
CA GLU A 112 -3.30 -28.56 -1.68
C GLU A 112 -4.55 -28.08 -2.39
N ASN A 113 -4.96 -28.85 -3.41
CA ASN A 113 -6.32 -28.86 -3.90
C ASN A 113 -7.15 -29.69 -2.91
N ARG A 114 -7.96 -29.05 -2.10
CA ARG A 114 -9.14 -29.72 -1.53
C ARG A 114 -10.33 -29.31 -2.37
N ASP A 115 -10.75 -30.24 -3.20
CA ASP A 115 -12.09 -30.32 -3.75
C ASP A 115 -12.98 -30.83 -2.62
N ASP A 116 -13.73 -29.95 -1.99
CA ASP A 116 -14.87 -30.34 -1.16
C ASP A 116 -16.14 -30.08 -1.97
N ASP A 117 -16.51 -31.08 -2.74
CA ASP A 117 -17.89 -31.32 -3.16
C ASP A 117 -18.65 -31.88 -1.95
N ALA A 118 -19.57 -31.12 -1.44
CA ALA A 118 -20.67 -31.67 -0.66
C ALA A 118 -21.95 -30.86 -0.86
N VAL A 119 -22.79 -31.40 -1.65
CA VAL A 119 -24.20 -31.11 -1.84
C VAL A 119 -24.96 -31.45 -0.57
N ALA A 120 -25.81 -30.56 -0.10
CA ALA A 120 -27.06 -30.92 0.54
C ALA A 120 -28.09 -29.82 0.42
N MET A 121 -29.05 -30.01 -0.42
CA MET A 121 -30.35 -29.41 -0.42
C MET A 121 -31.13 -29.84 0.84
N ILE A 122 -31.81 -28.93 1.51
CA ILE A 122 -33.13 -29.20 2.09
C ILE A 122 -33.95 -27.91 2.02
N GLU A 123 -35.05 -28.02 1.28
CA GLU A 123 -36.17 -27.10 1.22
C GLU A 123 -36.94 -27.08 2.55
N GLY A 124 -37.59 -25.94 2.81
CA GLY A 124 -38.59 -25.86 3.83
C GLY A 124 -39.13 -24.44 4.02
N SER A 125 -40.05 -24.06 3.16
CA SER A 125 -41.05 -23.02 3.42
C SER A 125 -42.36 -23.71 3.87
N PRO A 126 -43.44 -23.00 4.20
CA PRO A 126 -43.66 -21.70 4.84
C PRO A 126 -44.72 -21.79 5.97
N SER A 127 -44.96 -20.74 6.69
CA SER A 127 -46.34 -20.44 7.11
C SER A 127 -46.48 -19.02 7.63
N ASP A 128 -47.35 -18.32 6.92
CA ASP A 128 -48.15 -17.18 7.32
C ASP A 128 -48.66 -17.26 8.78
N VAL A 129 -48.66 -16.13 9.44
CA VAL A 129 -49.87 -15.64 10.13
C VAL A 129 -49.76 -14.10 10.19
N GLY A 130 -50.62 -13.46 9.44
CA GLY A 130 -50.97 -12.09 9.63
C GLY A 130 -51.89 -11.89 10.81
N LEU A 131 -51.92 -10.69 11.34
CA LEU A 131 -53.13 -10.08 11.90
C LEU A 131 -52.98 -8.56 11.94
N ASN A 132 -53.80 -8.01 11.17
CA ASN A 132 -54.45 -6.71 11.12
C ASN A 132 -54.97 -6.19 12.46
N CYS A 133 -54.94 -4.87 12.66
CA CYS A 133 -56.11 -4.00 13.00
C CYS A 133 -55.61 -2.56 13.21
N ASN A 134 -55.90 -1.64 12.32
CA ASN A 134 -57.04 -0.69 12.30
C ASN A 134 -57.36 -0.07 13.65
N GLN A 135 -57.31 1.19 13.77
CA GLN A 135 -58.16 2.31 13.42
C GLN A 135 -58.18 3.40 14.51
N ILE A 136 -58.16 4.62 13.99
CA ILE A 136 -59.08 5.76 14.18
C ILE A 136 -58.89 6.65 15.40
N GLY A 137 -58.68 7.92 15.12
CA GLY A 137 -59.47 9.01 15.63
C GLY A 137 -58.75 10.30 15.94
N ASN A 138 -58.80 11.19 14.98
CA ASN A 138 -59.23 12.60 15.00
C ASN A 138 -58.73 13.59 16.07
N ASP A 139 -58.19 14.66 15.47
CA ASP A 139 -58.48 16.08 15.73
C ASP A 139 -58.11 16.72 17.07
N THR A 140 -57.22 17.66 17.03
CA THR A 140 -57.49 19.11 16.97
C THR A 140 -56.22 19.91 17.00
N ALA A 141 -56.21 20.94 16.15
CA ALA A 141 -55.21 21.98 16.02
C ALA A 141 -55.05 22.81 17.32
N TYR A 142 -53.89 23.38 17.48
CA TYR A 142 -53.54 24.81 17.62
C TYR A 142 -52.14 24.99 18.20
N ASP A 143 -51.36 25.74 17.44
CA ASP A 143 -50.34 26.68 17.82
C ASP A 143 -49.49 26.40 19.04
N ASN A 144 -48.19 26.11 18.77
CA ASN A 144 -47.10 26.88 19.36
C ASN A 144 -45.83 26.73 18.53
N TYR A 145 -45.64 27.70 17.62
CA TYR A 145 -44.32 28.10 17.18
C TYR A 145 -43.60 28.69 18.38
N SER A 146 -42.61 28.00 18.86
CA SER A 146 -41.42 28.53 19.52
C SER A 146 -40.89 27.53 20.53
N SER A 147 -40.00 26.66 20.13
CA SER A 147 -38.83 26.25 20.89
C SER A 147 -38.00 25.34 20.01
N LEU A 148 -37.22 25.94 19.10
CA LEU A 148 -36.01 25.31 18.65
C LEU A 148 -35.18 25.05 19.89
N ASN A 149 -35.07 23.78 20.29
CA ASN A 149 -34.12 23.29 21.26
C ASN A 149 -32.73 23.79 20.83
N LYS A 150 -32.30 24.92 21.36
CA LYS A 150 -30.90 25.17 21.60
C LYS A 150 -30.49 24.10 22.59
N ASP A 151 -29.96 23.00 22.11
CA ASP A 151 -29.17 22.12 22.93
C ASP A 151 -28.17 23.03 23.64
N HIS A 152 -28.35 23.16 24.96
CA HIS A 152 -27.41 23.85 25.82
C HIS A 152 -26.12 23.02 25.82
N LEU A 153 -25.26 23.27 24.81
CA LEU A 153 -23.90 22.81 24.81
C LEU A 153 -23.24 23.39 26.06
N THR A 154 -23.07 22.55 27.07
CA THR A 154 -22.46 22.95 28.33
C THR A 154 -21.01 23.33 28.10
N VAL A 155 -20.70 24.63 28.17
CA VAL A 155 -19.31 25.11 28.11
C VAL A 155 -18.64 24.74 29.44
N LEU A 156 -17.55 23.95 29.36
CA LEU A 156 -16.79 23.51 30.53
C LEU A 156 -15.94 24.65 31.11
N ARG A 157 -15.27 25.39 30.23
CA ARG A 157 -14.43 26.56 30.59
C ARG A 157 -14.23 27.46 29.38
N VAL A 158 -13.75 28.65 29.65
CA VAL A 158 -13.45 29.67 28.62
C VAL A 158 -12.00 30.12 28.78
N ASN A 159 -11.23 30.03 27.69
CA ASN A 159 -9.90 30.59 27.60
C ASN A 159 -9.94 31.90 26.79
N ILE A 160 -9.24 32.91 27.26
CA ILE A 160 -9.17 34.21 26.60
C ILE A 160 -7.73 34.43 26.13
N ILE A 161 -7.56 34.69 24.82
CA ILE A 161 -6.25 34.90 24.20
C ILE A 161 -6.30 36.20 23.42
N HIS A 162 -5.32 37.07 23.70
CA HIS A 162 -5.09 38.28 22.92
C HIS A 162 -4.43 37.92 21.60
N ILE A 163 -5.04 38.32 20.47
CA ILE A 163 -4.56 37.98 19.14
C ILE A 163 -4.36 39.20 18.25
N SER A 164 -3.39 39.08 17.32
CA SER A 164 -3.21 39.99 16.19
C SER A 164 -3.88 39.37 14.96
N SER A 165 -5.01 39.93 14.56
CA SER A 165 -5.76 39.40 13.41
C SER A 165 -4.95 39.41 12.10
N PRO A 166 -4.09 40.37 11.79
CA PRO A 166 -3.24 40.33 10.60
C PRO A 166 -2.25 39.17 10.60
N ILE A 167 -1.66 38.82 11.76
CA ILE A 167 -0.71 37.68 11.85
C ILE A 167 -1.44 36.36 11.58
N LEU A 168 -2.60 36.14 12.21
CA LEU A 168 -3.38 34.94 12.02
C LEU A 168 -3.91 34.81 10.58
N ALA A 169 -4.42 35.93 10.04
CA ALA A 169 -4.95 35.98 8.67
C ALA A 169 -3.87 35.73 7.60
N ALA A 170 -2.64 36.20 7.84
CA ALA A 170 -1.52 35.97 6.92
C ALA A 170 -1.10 34.49 6.82
N LYS A 171 -1.32 33.71 7.89
CA LYS A 171 -0.90 32.29 7.96
C LYS A 171 -2.01 31.27 7.77
N SER A 172 -3.28 31.73 7.80
CA SER A 172 -4.45 30.86 7.73
C SER A 172 -5.56 31.46 6.89
N PRO A 173 -5.93 30.84 5.76
CA PRO A 173 -7.13 31.21 5.00
C PRO A 173 -8.41 31.16 5.83
N PHE A 174 -8.51 30.25 6.81
CA PHE A 174 -9.64 30.19 7.74
C PHE A 174 -9.75 31.49 8.53
N PHE A 175 -8.67 31.92 9.21
CA PHE A 175 -8.67 33.17 9.98
C PHE A 175 -8.78 34.41 9.09
N TYR A 176 -8.23 34.37 7.88
CA TYR A 176 -8.44 35.44 6.89
C TYR A 176 -9.92 35.62 6.58
N LYS A 177 -10.66 34.52 6.26
CA LYS A 177 -12.11 34.58 6.01
C LYS A 177 -12.88 35.05 7.24
N LEU A 178 -12.49 34.59 8.43
CA LEU A 178 -13.15 34.93 9.69
C LEU A 178 -13.05 36.42 10.00
N PHE A 179 -11.93 37.07 9.67
CA PHE A 179 -11.67 38.48 10.03
C PHE A 179 -11.94 39.47 8.90
N SER A 180 -12.10 39.07 7.65
CA SER A 180 -12.13 39.98 6.50
C SER A 180 -13.41 40.02 5.66
N ASN A 181 -14.28 39.03 5.74
CA ASN A 181 -15.36 38.88 4.74
C ASN A 181 -16.75 39.42 5.17
N GLY A 182 -16.82 40.49 5.98
CA GLY A 182 -18.11 41.05 6.40
C GLY A 182 -18.98 40.08 7.21
N MET A 183 -18.37 39.06 7.77
CA MET A 183 -18.99 38.21 8.77
C MET A 183 -19.20 39.01 10.05
N THR A 184 -20.15 38.65 10.89
CA THR A 184 -20.42 39.33 12.16
C THR A 184 -19.17 39.40 13.02
N GLU A 185 -18.29 38.42 12.95
CA GLU A 185 -17.01 38.34 13.64
C GLU A 185 -15.98 39.35 13.12
N SER A 186 -16.11 39.79 11.86
CA SER A 186 -15.15 40.73 11.26
C SER A 186 -15.19 42.13 11.90
N GLU A 187 -16.32 42.53 12.48
CA GLU A 187 -16.54 43.82 13.13
C GLU A 187 -16.38 43.75 14.66
N GLN A 188 -16.31 42.54 15.22
CA GLN A 188 -16.25 42.34 16.68
C GLN A 188 -14.83 42.30 17.20
N ARG A 189 -14.60 42.96 18.34
CA ARG A 189 -13.33 42.87 19.08
C ARG A 189 -13.16 41.49 19.75
N TYR A 190 -14.27 40.85 20.14
CA TYR A 190 -14.31 39.55 20.78
C TYR A 190 -14.84 38.53 19.78
N VAL A 191 -14.03 37.55 19.43
CA VAL A 191 -14.40 36.46 18.53
C VAL A 191 -14.47 35.18 19.33
N THR A 192 -15.61 34.47 19.25
CA THR A 192 -15.82 33.21 19.99
C THR A 192 -15.56 32.03 19.09
N LEU A 193 -14.74 31.07 19.57
CA LEU A 193 -14.39 29.83 18.89
C LEU A 193 -14.72 28.63 19.79
N PRO A 194 -15.73 27.83 19.46
CA PRO A 194 -16.03 26.59 20.20
C PRO A 194 -15.05 25.49 19.81
N VAL A 195 -14.48 24.79 20.80
CA VAL A 195 -13.46 23.76 20.64
C VAL A 195 -13.70 22.64 21.64
N HIS A 196 -13.51 21.38 21.24
CA HIS A 196 -13.60 20.25 22.15
C HIS A 196 -12.42 20.21 23.13
N ALA A 197 -12.67 19.69 24.35
CA ALA A 197 -11.65 19.65 25.40
C ALA A 197 -10.37 18.91 24.98
N SER A 198 -10.51 17.88 24.13
CA SER A 198 -9.38 17.13 23.56
C SER A 198 -8.55 17.89 22.53
N GLU A 199 -9.11 18.95 21.93
CA GLU A 199 -8.44 19.76 20.88
C GLU A 199 -7.72 20.99 21.45
N GLU A 200 -7.99 21.35 22.69
CA GLU A 200 -7.53 22.60 23.29
C GLU A 200 -6.01 22.75 23.26
N ALA A 201 -5.28 21.75 23.73
CA ALA A 201 -3.81 21.80 23.78
C ALA A 201 -3.21 21.97 22.38
N ALA A 202 -3.73 21.23 21.41
CA ALA A 202 -3.28 21.29 20.02
C ALA A 202 -3.58 22.65 19.37
N LEU A 203 -4.73 23.25 19.68
CA LEU A 203 -5.07 24.60 19.21
C LEU A 203 -4.14 25.67 19.80
N LEU A 204 -3.83 25.58 21.10
CA LEU A 204 -2.91 26.53 21.74
C LEU A 204 -1.49 26.44 21.15
N ASP A 205 -0.99 25.23 20.93
CA ASP A 205 0.29 25.00 20.25
C ASP A 205 0.28 25.52 18.80
N LEU A 206 -0.83 25.32 18.07
CA LEU A 206 -1.01 25.87 16.72
C LEU A 206 -1.00 27.39 16.72
N LEU A 207 -1.75 28.04 17.61
CA LEU A 207 -1.78 29.48 17.73
C LEU A 207 -0.38 30.06 18.07
N ASN A 208 0.32 29.42 19.01
CA ASN A 208 1.69 29.80 19.32
C ASN A 208 2.62 29.62 18.09
N PHE A 209 2.49 28.53 17.35
CA PHE A 209 3.24 28.30 16.11
C PHE A 209 3.01 29.42 15.09
N MET A 210 1.78 29.93 14.96
CA MET A 210 1.48 30.99 13.99
C MET A 210 2.23 32.30 14.30
N TYR A 211 2.72 32.48 15.52
CA TYR A 211 3.57 33.61 15.89
C TYR A 211 5.07 33.27 15.84
N SER A 212 5.46 32.13 16.41
CA SER A 212 6.87 31.79 16.64
C SER A 212 7.50 30.92 15.53
N ASN A 213 6.71 30.35 14.61
CA ASN A 213 7.12 29.34 13.63
C ASN A 213 7.77 28.07 14.23
N THR A 214 7.64 27.87 15.54
CA THR A 214 8.19 26.72 16.25
C THR A 214 7.13 26.04 17.11
N LEU A 215 7.30 24.74 17.36
CA LEU A 215 6.47 23.97 18.29
C LEU A 215 7.29 23.59 19.51
N SER A 216 6.70 23.73 20.68
CA SER A 216 7.28 23.24 21.95
C SER A 216 7.12 21.75 22.09
N THR A 217 6.11 21.20 21.46
CA THR A 217 5.74 19.77 21.53
C THR A 217 6.63 18.92 20.63
N THR A 218 7.12 17.78 21.13
CA THR A 218 8.02 16.87 20.42
C THR A 218 7.52 15.44 20.37
N THR A 219 6.45 15.10 21.10
CA THR A 219 5.92 13.75 21.12
C THR A 219 5.13 13.44 19.83
N PRO A 220 5.24 12.22 19.26
CA PRO A 220 4.54 11.88 18.02
C PRO A 220 3.04 12.08 18.08
N THR A 221 2.44 11.77 19.24
CA THR A 221 0.98 11.91 19.44
C THR A 221 0.55 13.37 19.43
N ALA A 222 1.23 14.23 20.20
CA ALA A 222 0.90 15.65 20.25
C ALA A 222 1.19 16.36 18.91
N LEU A 223 2.25 15.96 18.19
CA LEU A 223 2.52 16.47 16.84
C LEU A 223 1.40 16.09 15.86
N LEU A 224 0.79 14.91 16.00
CA LEU A 224 -0.37 14.51 15.18
C LEU A 224 -1.61 15.32 15.55
N ASP A 225 -1.82 15.61 16.85
CA ASP A 225 -2.94 16.42 17.29
C ASP A 225 -2.80 17.86 16.75
N VAL A 226 -1.59 18.43 16.78
CA VAL A 226 -1.31 19.74 16.16
C VAL A 226 -1.46 19.71 14.64
N LEU A 227 -1.03 18.64 13.98
CA LEU A 227 -1.24 18.45 12.54
C LEU A 227 -2.73 18.46 12.17
N MET A 228 -3.57 17.77 12.96
CA MET A 228 -5.01 17.77 12.78
C MET A 228 -5.64 19.14 13.02
N ALA A 229 -5.18 19.86 14.05
CA ALA A 229 -5.61 21.23 14.28
C ALA A 229 -5.17 22.16 13.13
N ALA A 230 -3.96 21.98 12.61
CA ALA A 230 -3.45 22.76 11.49
C ALA A 230 -4.25 22.52 10.19
N ASP A 231 -4.73 21.30 9.93
CA ASP A 231 -5.66 21.00 8.85
C ASP A 231 -7.00 21.71 9.06
N LYS A 232 -7.60 21.57 10.25
CA LYS A 232 -8.89 22.18 10.61
C LYS A 232 -8.89 23.71 10.44
N PHE A 233 -7.80 24.36 10.78
CA PHE A 233 -7.64 25.81 10.70
C PHE A 233 -6.84 26.28 9.48
N GLU A 234 -6.66 25.43 8.48
CA GLU A 234 -6.01 25.73 7.21
C GLU A 234 -4.60 26.38 7.34
N VAL A 235 -3.75 25.88 8.27
CA VAL A 235 -2.38 26.38 8.50
C VAL A 235 -1.35 25.47 7.84
N ALA A 236 -1.19 25.59 6.52
CA ALA A 236 -0.32 24.72 5.72
C ALA A 236 1.16 24.74 6.14
N SER A 237 1.69 25.85 6.65
CA SER A 237 3.06 25.95 7.17
C SER A 237 3.27 25.05 8.39
N CYS A 238 2.30 25.02 9.31
CA CYS A 238 2.34 24.12 10.48
C CYS A 238 2.20 22.65 10.06
N MET A 239 1.34 22.34 9.09
CA MET A 239 1.22 20.97 8.56
C MET A 239 2.55 20.48 7.98
N ARG A 240 3.24 21.31 7.18
CA ARG A 240 4.59 20.98 6.66
C ARG A 240 5.61 20.78 7.77
N TYR A 241 5.56 21.64 8.80
CA TYR A 241 6.48 21.58 9.94
C TYR A 241 6.28 20.28 10.75
N CYS A 242 5.04 19.93 11.11
CA CYS A 242 4.70 18.68 11.79
C CYS A 242 5.08 17.44 10.96
N SER A 243 4.75 17.44 9.67
CA SER A 243 5.09 16.37 8.74
C SER A 243 6.61 16.12 8.69
N ARG A 244 7.41 17.20 8.65
CA ARG A 244 8.88 17.11 8.67
C ARG A 244 9.40 16.54 10.00
N LEU A 245 8.88 17.00 11.14
CA LEU A 245 9.28 16.52 12.45
C LEU A 245 8.93 15.03 12.61
N LEU A 246 7.70 14.62 12.25
CA LEU A 246 7.26 13.23 12.32
C LEU A 246 8.10 12.29 11.44
N ARG A 247 8.52 12.77 10.27
CA ARG A 247 9.41 12.01 9.36
C ARG A 247 10.82 11.81 9.93
N ASN A 248 11.31 12.79 10.71
CA ASN A 248 12.65 12.72 11.31
C ASN A 248 12.70 11.80 12.54
N LEU A 249 11.56 11.42 13.08
CA LEU A 249 11.49 10.43 14.16
C LEU A 249 11.74 9.00 13.63
N PRO A 250 12.29 8.09 14.45
CA PRO A 250 12.45 6.70 14.06
C PRO A 250 11.10 6.09 13.65
N MET A 251 11.01 5.60 12.39
CA MET A 251 9.80 4.97 11.88
C MET A 251 9.66 3.57 12.45
N THR A 252 8.49 3.24 12.99
CA THR A 252 8.09 1.91 13.44
C THR A 252 6.84 1.47 12.68
N CYS A 253 6.48 0.18 12.73
CA CYS A 253 5.23 -0.27 12.11
C CYS A 253 4.00 0.41 12.69
N GLU A 254 3.99 0.61 14.00
CA GLU A 254 2.89 1.29 14.67
C GLU A 254 2.79 2.76 14.24
N SER A 255 3.93 3.47 14.18
CA SER A 255 3.92 4.87 13.74
C SER A 255 3.56 4.99 12.25
N ALA A 256 4.07 4.12 11.39
CA ALA A 256 3.73 4.11 9.97
C ALA A 256 2.23 3.87 9.73
N LEU A 257 1.64 2.87 10.41
CA LEU A 257 0.20 2.60 10.34
C LEU A 257 -0.62 3.77 10.88
N LEU A 258 -0.13 4.41 11.95
CA LEU A 258 -0.77 5.57 12.52
C LEU A 258 -0.82 6.76 11.56
N TYR A 259 0.29 7.00 10.82
CA TYR A 259 0.35 8.08 9.83
C TYR A 259 -0.55 7.79 8.63
N LEU A 260 -0.74 6.54 8.25
CA LEU A 260 -1.64 6.14 7.18
C LEU A 260 -3.12 6.04 7.60
N ASP A 261 -3.42 6.06 8.90
CA ASP A 261 -4.79 6.09 9.45
C ASP A 261 -5.31 7.53 9.67
N LEU A 262 -4.59 8.53 9.21
CA LEU A 262 -5.05 9.93 9.23
C LEU A 262 -6.27 10.09 8.31
N PRO A 263 -7.17 11.06 8.59
CA PRO A 263 -8.30 11.35 7.72
C PRO A 263 -7.87 11.58 6.26
N SER A 264 -8.72 11.21 5.32
CA SER A 264 -8.42 11.33 3.90
C SER A 264 -8.11 12.77 3.47
N THR A 265 -8.78 13.77 4.05
CA THR A 265 -8.52 15.19 3.82
C THR A 265 -7.08 15.56 4.15
N VAL A 266 -6.60 15.12 5.31
CA VAL A 266 -5.22 15.35 5.78
C VAL A 266 -4.21 14.61 4.89
N LEU A 267 -4.49 13.35 4.55
CA LEU A 267 -3.61 12.54 3.67
C LEU A 267 -3.51 13.10 2.25
N MET A 268 -4.55 13.77 1.76
CA MET A 268 -4.55 14.41 0.43
C MET A 268 -3.81 15.76 0.39
N ALA A 269 -3.49 16.35 1.55
CA ALA A 269 -2.78 17.61 1.62
C ALA A 269 -1.30 17.44 1.19
N ASP A 270 -0.83 18.29 0.27
CA ASP A 270 0.56 18.27 -0.22
C ASP A 270 1.60 18.36 0.91
N ALA A 271 1.25 19.02 2.00
CA ALA A 271 2.08 19.14 3.20
C ALA A 271 2.35 17.79 3.90
N VAL A 272 1.43 16.81 3.77
CA VAL A 272 1.46 15.52 4.47
C VAL A 272 1.88 14.36 3.55
N GLN A 273 1.77 14.53 2.22
CA GLN A 273 2.17 13.51 1.24
C GLN A 273 3.57 12.91 1.52
N PRO A 274 4.62 13.71 1.82
CA PRO A 274 5.95 13.15 2.09
C PRO A 274 6.00 12.24 3.33
N LEU A 275 5.14 12.49 4.33
CA LEU A 275 5.01 11.64 5.53
C LEU A 275 4.29 10.33 5.19
N ALA A 276 3.19 10.43 4.45
CA ALA A 276 2.42 9.26 4.01
C ALA A 276 3.26 8.35 3.10
N ASP A 277 4.03 8.93 2.17
CA ASP A 277 4.90 8.17 1.27
C ASP A 277 6.06 7.49 2.02
N ALA A 278 6.67 8.16 3.01
CA ALA A 278 7.68 7.56 3.86
C ALA A 278 7.11 6.37 4.67
N ALA A 279 5.90 6.49 5.19
CA ALA A 279 5.22 5.43 5.91
C ALA A 279 4.89 4.23 4.99
N LYS A 280 4.40 4.47 3.77
CA LYS A 280 4.15 3.43 2.76
C LYS A 280 5.44 2.71 2.37
N GLN A 281 6.51 3.46 2.08
CA GLN A 281 7.81 2.91 1.72
C GLN A 281 8.40 2.06 2.84
N PHE A 282 8.27 2.51 4.09
CA PHE A 282 8.73 1.75 5.25
C PHE A 282 8.02 0.40 5.38
N LEU A 283 6.68 0.39 5.30
CA LEU A 283 5.89 -0.85 5.37
C LEU A 283 6.18 -1.78 4.19
N ALA A 284 6.26 -1.23 2.97
CA ALA A 284 6.60 -1.99 1.78
C ALA A 284 8.00 -2.62 1.87
N ALA A 285 8.99 -1.90 2.41
CA ALA A 285 10.34 -2.42 2.59
C ALA A 285 10.39 -3.50 3.67
N LYS A 286 9.69 -3.30 4.79
CA LYS A 286 9.64 -4.29 5.89
C LYS A 286 8.99 -5.60 5.46
N TYR A 287 7.88 -5.53 4.73
CA TYR A 287 7.12 -6.69 4.30
C TYR A 287 7.39 -7.07 2.83
N LYS A 288 8.56 -6.70 2.31
CA LYS A 288 8.97 -7.01 0.95
C LYS A 288 8.93 -8.52 0.65
N ASP A 289 9.36 -9.35 1.59
CA ASP A 289 9.25 -10.80 1.52
C ASP A 289 8.05 -11.25 2.37
N VAL A 290 7.05 -11.83 1.72
CA VAL A 290 5.75 -12.24 2.33
C VAL A 290 5.91 -13.54 3.18
N THR A 291 7.11 -13.89 3.62
CA THR A 291 7.29 -14.98 4.59
C THR A 291 6.58 -14.71 5.92
N PHE A 292 6.26 -13.45 6.22
CA PHE A 292 5.49 -13.00 7.40
C PHE A 292 3.97 -12.98 7.14
N GLN A 293 3.42 -14.03 6.55
CA GLN A 293 2.01 -14.05 6.14
C GLN A 293 1.02 -13.71 7.28
N ASP A 294 1.31 -14.15 8.49
CA ASP A 294 0.40 -13.94 9.62
C ASP A 294 0.43 -12.49 10.12
N GLU A 295 1.61 -11.85 10.18
CA GLU A 295 1.72 -10.42 10.52
C GLU A 295 1.00 -9.56 9.48
N VAL A 296 1.22 -9.86 8.18
CA VAL A 296 0.59 -9.12 7.09
C VAL A 296 -0.92 -9.33 7.04
N LEU A 297 -1.40 -10.54 7.41
CA LEU A 297 -2.84 -10.83 7.48
C LEU A 297 -3.55 -9.95 8.54
N ASN A 298 -2.84 -9.55 9.58
CA ASN A 298 -3.35 -8.71 10.66
C ASN A 298 -3.22 -7.19 10.39
N LEU A 299 -2.64 -6.77 9.27
CA LEU A 299 -2.53 -5.36 8.94
C LEU A 299 -3.91 -4.75 8.63
N PRO A 300 -4.15 -3.49 9.03
CA PRO A 300 -5.33 -2.76 8.59
C PRO A 300 -5.26 -2.46 7.08
N LEU A 301 -6.39 -2.06 6.48
CA LEU A 301 -6.51 -1.80 5.05
C LEU A 301 -5.40 -0.87 4.50
N ALA A 302 -5.08 0.22 5.21
CA ALA A 302 -4.03 1.14 4.81
C ALA A 302 -2.63 0.47 4.77
N GLY A 303 -2.36 -0.45 5.68
CA GLY A 303 -1.14 -1.26 5.69
C GLY A 303 -1.09 -2.24 4.52
N ILE A 304 -2.19 -2.92 4.23
CA ILE A 304 -2.33 -3.81 3.06
C ILE A 304 -2.10 -3.02 1.76
N GLU A 305 -2.71 -1.85 1.62
CA GLU A 305 -2.50 -1.01 0.45
C GLU A 305 -1.04 -0.59 0.30
N ALA A 306 -0.39 -0.19 1.38
CA ALA A 306 1.02 0.19 1.36
C ALA A 306 1.93 -0.97 0.89
N VAL A 307 1.71 -2.18 1.40
CA VAL A 307 2.51 -3.37 1.05
C VAL A 307 2.23 -3.83 -0.37
N PHE A 308 0.95 -4.00 -0.74
CA PHE A 308 0.56 -4.60 -2.03
C PHE A 308 0.58 -3.62 -3.21
N SER A 309 0.73 -2.31 -2.99
CA SER A 309 1.00 -1.35 -4.06
C SER A 309 2.46 -1.37 -4.53
N SER A 310 3.39 -1.92 -3.75
CA SER A 310 4.82 -1.95 -4.07
C SER A 310 5.14 -2.85 -5.26
N ASP A 311 5.99 -2.38 -6.17
CA ASP A 311 6.53 -3.16 -7.28
C ASP A 311 7.60 -4.16 -6.83
N ASP A 312 8.24 -3.89 -5.70
CA ASP A 312 9.32 -4.71 -5.14
C ASP A 312 8.83 -5.89 -4.29
N LEU A 313 7.52 -6.05 -4.15
CA LEU A 313 6.92 -7.11 -3.35
C LEU A 313 7.28 -8.49 -3.94
N GLN A 314 7.96 -9.32 -3.15
CA GLN A 314 8.42 -10.65 -3.55
C GLN A 314 7.37 -11.71 -3.21
N VAL A 315 6.43 -11.90 -4.10
CA VAL A 315 5.40 -12.94 -4.05
C VAL A 315 5.67 -14.03 -5.10
N ALA A 316 5.09 -15.20 -4.90
CA ALA A 316 5.25 -16.30 -5.87
C ALA A 316 4.65 -15.98 -7.25
N SER A 317 3.48 -15.33 -7.27
CA SER A 317 2.72 -14.95 -8.47
C SER A 317 1.58 -14.00 -8.10
N GLU A 318 0.96 -13.36 -9.09
CA GLU A 318 -0.27 -12.58 -8.87
C GLU A 318 -1.47 -13.46 -8.46
N ASP A 319 -1.47 -14.73 -8.80
CA ASP A 319 -2.45 -15.69 -8.29
C ASP A 319 -2.40 -15.78 -6.76
N ALA A 320 -1.18 -15.77 -6.17
CA ALA A 320 -0.98 -15.78 -4.74
C ALA A 320 -1.39 -14.45 -4.09
N VAL A 321 -1.15 -13.31 -4.75
CA VAL A 321 -1.63 -12.00 -4.30
C VAL A 321 -3.15 -11.98 -4.20
N TYR A 322 -3.83 -12.45 -5.25
CA TYR A 322 -5.29 -12.55 -5.26
C TYR A 322 -5.82 -13.41 -4.11
N ASP A 323 -5.26 -14.61 -3.93
CA ASP A 323 -5.69 -15.53 -2.87
C ASP A 323 -5.47 -14.95 -1.47
N PHE A 324 -4.34 -14.28 -1.26
CA PHE A 324 -4.04 -13.62 0.01
C PHE A 324 -5.01 -12.47 0.31
N LEU A 325 -5.23 -11.58 -0.66
CA LEU A 325 -6.15 -10.45 -0.47
C LEU A 325 -7.59 -10.92 -0.26
N LEU A 326 -7.99 -12.01 -0.91
CA LEU A 326 -9.30 -12.63 -0.69
C LEU A 326 -9.42 -13.20 0.72
N LYS A 327 -8.40 -13.93 1.20
CA LYS A 327 -8.34 -14.44 2.57
C LYS A 327 -8.39 -13.29 3.58
N TRP A 328 -7.58 -12.25 3.38
CA TRP A 328 -7.56 -11.07 4.24
C TRP A 328 -8.93 -10.37 4.31
N ALA A 329 -9.57 -10.15 3.16
CA ALA A 329 -10.87 -9.50 3.12
C ALA A 329 -11.96 -10.33 3.83
N ARG A 330 -11.93 -11.65 3.71
CA ARG A 330 -12.86 -12.56 4.40
C ARG A 330 -12.67 -12.53 5.92
N THR A 331 -11.43 -12.36 6.38
CA THR A 331 -11.11 -12.25 7.81
C THR A 331 -11.60 -10.91 8.39
N HIS A 332 -11.41 -9.81 7.66
CA HIS A 332 -11.69 -8.46 8.19
C HIS A 332 -13.12 -7.97 7.92
N TYR A 333 -13.77 -8.47 6.87
CA TYR A 333 -15.12 -8.06 6.46
C TYR A 333 -16.06 -9.27 6.41
N PRO A 334 -16.76 -9.62 7.51
CA PRO A 334 -17.66 -10.79 7.55
C PRO A 334 -18.82 -10.69 6.56
N LYS A 335 -19.34 -9.47 6.32
CA LYS A 335 -20.47 -9.23 5.43
C LYS A 335 -20.03 -9.21 3.96
N LEU A 336 -20.77 -9.92 3.11
CA LEU A 336 -20.47 -10.04 1.68
C LEU A 336 -20.48 -8.68 0.95
N GLU A 337 -21.45 -7.84 1.26
CA GLU A 337 -21.59 -6.53 0.61
C GLU A 337 -20.41 -5.60 0.92
N GLU A 338 -19.92 -5.62 2.15
CA GLU A 338 -18.73 -4.86 2.55
C GLU A 338 -17.48 -5.36 1.81
N ARG A 339 -17.32 -6.69 1.68
CA ARG A 339 -16.21 -7.28 0.92
C ARG A 339 -16.26 -6.88 -0.55
N ARG A 340 -17.43 -6.97 -1.20
CA ARG A 340 -17.61 -6.54 -2.60
C ARG A 340 -17.23 -5.08 -2.78
N ARG A 341 -17.70 -4.21 -1.87
CA ARG A 341 -17.37 -2.78 -1.91
C ARG A 341 -15.86 -2.55 -1.78
N VAL A 342 -15.20 -3.19 -0.80
CA VAL A 342 -13.76 -3.04 -0.57
C VAL A 342 -12.95 -3.59 -1.76
N PHE A 343 -13.33 -4.72 -2.34
CA PHE A 343 -12.70 -5.23 -3.54
C PHE A 343 -12.88 -4.28 -4.73
N ALA A 344 -14.08 -3.79 -4.96
CA ALA A 344 -14.37 -2.90 -6.09
C ALA A 344 -13.60 -1.57 -6.02
N THR A 345 -13.46 -1.00 -4.81
CA THR A 345 -12.91 0.36 -4.63
C THR A 345 -11.44 0.40 -4.26
N ARG A 346 -10.93 -0.62 -3.54
CA ARG A 346 -9.61 -0.60 -2.90
C ARG A 346 -8.72 -1.78 -3.31
N LEU A 347 -9.09 -3.02 -2.96
CA LEU A 347 -8.23 -4.18 -3.12
C LEU A 347 -8.01 -4.61 -4.57
N GLY A 348 -9.02 -4.50 -5.43
CA GLY A 348 -8.92 -4.85 -6.84
C GLY A 348 -7.81 -4.11 -7.57
N ARG A 349 -7.52 -2.88 -7.16
CA ARG A 349 -6.46 -2.04 -7.72
C ARG A 349 -5.04 -2.52 -7.37
N LEU A 350 -4.92 -3.36 -6.34
CA LEU A 350 -3.64 -3.91 -5.89
C LEU A 350 -3.26 -5.18 -6.64
N ILE A 351 -4.20 -5.78 -7.38
CA ILE A 351 -4.00 -7.03 -8.11
C ILE A 351 -3.67 -6.71 -9.56
N ARG A 352 -2.61 -7.28 -10.07
CA ARG A 352 -2.19 -7.14 -11.47
C ARG A 352 -2.79 -8.28 -12.30
N PHE A 353 -4.10 -8.23 -12.54
CA PHE A 353 -4.85 -9.27 -13.27
C PHE A 353 -4.20 -9.70 -14.60
N PRO A 354 -3.57 -8.82 -15.40
CA PRO A 354 -2.84 -9.21 -16.60
C PRO A 354 -1.74 -10.26 -16.38
N HIS A 355 -1.18 -10.33 -15.18
CA HIS A 355 -0.11 -11.29 -14.82
C HIS A 355 -0.62 -12.55 -14.11
N MET A 356 -1.93 -12.67 -13.85
CA MET A 356 -2.53 -13.88 -13.30
C MET A 356 -2.64 -14.99 -14.35
N THR A 357 -2.71 -16.25 -13.90
CA THR A 357 -2.97 -17.39 -14.81
C THR A 357 -4.41 -17.36 -15.35
N CYS A 358 -4.63 -17.84 -16.58
CA CYS A 358 -5.98 -17.93 -17.14
C CYS A 358 -6.90 -18.82 -16.28
N ARG A 359 -6.34 -19.86 -15.64
CA ARG A 359 -7.08 -20.72 -14.70
C ARG A 359 -7.59 -19.90 -13.50
N LYS A 360 -6.77 -19.00 -12.96
CA LYS A 360 -7.16 -18.15 -11.83
C LYS A 360 -8.15 -17.06 -12.27
N LEU A 361 -7.94 -16.44 -13.44
CA LEU A 361 -8.88 -15.47 -14.00
C LEU A 361 -10.28 -16.07 -14.17
N LYS A 362 -10.39 -17.35 -14.58
CA LYS A 362 -11.67 -18.06 -14.62
C LYS A 362 -12.32 -18.16 -13.23
N LYS A 363 -11.53 -18.38 -12.16
CA LYS A 363 -12.06 -18.40 -10.78
C LYS A 363 -12.54 -17.01 -10.32
N VAL A 364 -11.93 -15.92 -10.78
CA VAL A 364 -12.38 -14.56 -10.48
C VAL A 364 -13.80 -14.32 -11.00
N LEU A 365 -14.13 -14.82 -12.22
CA LEU A 365 -15.48 -14.69 -12.80
C LEU A 365 -16.58 -15.37 -11.96
N THR A 366 -16.24 -16.39 -11.20
CA THR A 366 -17.18 -17.15 -10.37
C THR A 366 -17.09 -16.80 -8.89
N CYS A 367 -16.27 -15.83 -8.51
CA CYS A 367 -16.05 -15.43 -7.13
C CYS A 367 -17.18 -14.53 -6.64
N ASN A 368 -17.91 -14.96 -5.63
CA ASN A 368 -19.02 -14.19 -5.05
C ASN A 368 -18.55 -12.90 -4.30
N ASP A 369 -17.29 -12.85 -3.87
CA ASP A 369 -16.72 -11.68 -3.18
C ASP A 369 -16.36 -10.54 -4.14
N PHE A 370 -16.39 -10.81 -5.45
CA PHE A 370 -16.22 -9.81 -6.49
C PHE A 370 -17.59 -9.32 -6.99
N ASP A 371 -17.66 -8.05 -7.37
CA ASP A 371 -18.83 -7.50 -8.01
C ASP A 371 -19.04 -8.15 -9.39
N ALA A 372 -20.26 -8.59 -9.68
CA ALA A 372 -20.61 -9.28 -10.91
C ALA A 372 -20.43 -8.44 -12.19
N GLU A 373 -20.45 -7.10 -12.08
CA GLU A 373 -20.22 -6.20 -13.21
C GLU A 373 -18.73 -5.88 -13.40
N ILE A 374 -17.94 -5.89 -12.31
CA ILE A 374 -16.51 -5.54 -12.33
C ILE A 374 -15.66 -6.75 -12.73
N ALA A 375 -15.98 -7.94 -12.22
CA ALA A 375 -15.21 -9.15 -12.49
C ALA A 375 -15.01 -9.44 -14.00
N PRO A 376 -16.05 -9.39 -14.86
CA PRO A 376 -15.86 -9.58 -16.30
C PRO A 376 -14.96 -8.52 -16.93
N LYS A 377 -15.07 -7.26 -16.51
CA LYS A 377 -14.29 -6.14 -17.07
C LYS A 377 -12.79 -6.33 -16.84
N VAL A 378 -12.40 -6.58 -15.59
CA VAL A 378 -10.97 -6.79 -15.24
C VAL A 378 -10.40 -8.08 -15.86
N VAL A 379 -11.22 -9.12 -15.98
CA VAL A 379 -10.80 -10.38 -16.62
C VAL A 379 -10.64 -10.21 -18.13
N LEU A 380 -11.55 -9.52 -18.81
CA LEU A 380 -11.43 -9.22 -20.24
C LEU A 380 -10.20 -8.36 -20.52
N GLU A 381 -9.96 -7.31 -19.76
CA GLU A 381 -8.76 -6.48 -19.88
C GLU A 381 -7.47 -7.33 -19.74
N ALA A 382 -7.41 -8.20 -18.73
CA ALA A 382 -6.30 -9.11 -18.53
C ALA A 382 -6.10 -10.08 -19.71
N LEU A 383 -7.19 -10.62 -20.28
CA LEU A 383 -7.12 -11.51 -21.43
C LEU A 383 -6.70 -10.79 -22.71
N PHE A 384 -7.18 -9.57 -22.94
CA PHE A 384 -6.72 -8.75 -24.06
C PHE A 384 -5.24 -8.43 -23.97
N PHE A 385 -4.76 -8.02 -22.78
CA PHE A 385 -3.33 -7.81 -22.56
C PHE A 385 -2.53 -9.07 -22.87
N LYS A 386 -2.96 -10.24 -22.41
CA LYS A 386 -2.29 -11.53 -22.69
C LYS A 386 -2.29 -11.91 -24.17
N ALA A 387 -3.31 -11.50 -24.91
CA ALA A 387 -3.44 -11.77 -26.34
C ALA A 387 -2.60 -10.79 -27.20
N GLU A 388 -2.20 -9.65 -26.65
CA GLU A 388 -1.39 -8.67 -27.38
C GLU A 388 0.04 -9.15 -27.61
N THR A 389 0.66 -8.59 -28.65
CA THR A 389 2.07 -8.87 -28.96
C THR A 389 2.98 -8.36 -27.84
N PRO A 390 4.16 -8.98 -27.62
CA PRO A 390 5.11 -8.54 -26.58
C PRO A 390 5.54 -7.06 -26.72
N HIS A 391 5.56 -6.53 -27.94
CA HIS A 391 5.85 -5.12 -28.18
C HIS A 391 4.73 -4.23 -27.60
N LYS A 392 3.49 -4.54 -27.90
CA LYS A 392 2.34 -3.78 -27.39
C LYS A 392 2.20 -3.92 -25.87
N GLN A 393 2.44 -5.11 -25.30
CA GLN A 393 2.45 -5.31 -23.84
C GLN A 393 3.46 -4.38 -23.15
N ARG A 394 4.69 -4.25 -23.74
CA ARG A 394 5.69 -3.32 -23.21
C ARG A 394 5.30 -1.85 -23.36
N ALA A 395 4.66 -1.49 -24.48
CA ALA A 395 4.16 -0.13 -24.69
C ALA A 395 3.12 0.24 -23.63
N LEU A 396 2.10 -0.62 -23.40
CA LEU A 396 1.08 -0.43 -22.36
C LEU A 396 1.69 -0.32 -20.96
N ALA A 397 2.66 -1.18 -20.62
CA ALA A 397 3.35 -1.11 -19.34
C ALA A 397 4.17 0.18 -19.18
N SER A 398 4.74 0.72 -20.29
CA SER A 398 5.49 1.98 -20.27
C SER A 398 4.59 3.19 -20.11
N GLU A 399 3.40 3.18 -20.70
CA GLU A 399 2.39 4.24 -20.56
C GLU A 399 1.91 4.37 -19.10
N GLU A 400 1.80 3.24 -18.39
CA GLU A 400 1.42 3.23 -16.97
C GLU A 400 2.57 3.53 -15.99
N ALA A 401 3.81 3.67 -16.45
CA ALA A 401 4.96 3.82 -15.55
C ALA A 401 4.81 4.99 -14.55
N ASN A 402 4.09 6.04 -14.93
CA ASN A 402 3.82 7.22 -14.11
C ASN A 402 2.40 7.23 -13.50
N ALA A 403 1.59 6.20 -13.74
CA ALA A 403 0.25 6.11 -13.17
C ALA A 403 0.29 5.67 -11.71
N PRO A 404 -0.69 6.09 -10.89
CA PRO A 404 -0.77 5.69 -9.49
C PRO A 404 -1.05 4.18 -9.31
N TYR A 405 -1.60 3.55 -10.34
CA TYR A 405 -1.87 2.10 -10.37
C TYR A 405 -1.22 1.50 -11.63
N ARG A 406 -0.32 0.55 -11.41
CA ARG A 406 0.51 -0.06 -12.45
C ARG A 406 0.04 -1.49 -12.73
N HIS A 407 -1.08 -1.65 -13.45
CA HIS A 407 -1.69 -2.95 -13.72
C HIS A 407 -0.89 -3.82 -14.69
N PHE A 408 -0.26 -3.19 -15.69
CA PHE A 408 0.49 -3.88 -16.74
C PHE A 408 1.97 -4.07 -16.41
N LEU A 409 2.48 -3.42 -15.35
CA LEU A 409 3.86 -3.58 -14.92
C LEU A 409 4.01 -4.88 -14.12
N GLU A 410 5.04 -5.66 -14.41
CA GLU A 410 5.36 -6.89 -13.69
C GLU A 410 6.08 -6.58 -12.37
N ARG A 411 5.75 -7.30 -11.29
CA ARG A 411 6.45 -7.18 -9.99
C ARG A 411 7.78 -7.91 -10.03
N ALA A 412 8.61 -7.64 -9.02
CA ALA A 412 9.82 -8.41 -8.74
C ALA A 412 9.46 -9.76 -8.07
N TYR A 413 8.81 -10.67 -8.80
CA TYR A 413 8.36 -11.95 -8.25
C TYR A 413 9.52 -12.76 -7.64
N LYS A 414 9.20 -13.55 -6.59
CA LYS A 414 10.12 -14.53 -5.99
C LYS A 414 10.61 -15.56 -7.02
N TYR A 415 9.71 -15.98 -7.89
CA TYR A 415 10.01 -16.88 -8.99
C TYR A 415 10.12 -16.12 -10.31
N ARG A 416 11.22 -16.37 -11.03
CA ARG A 416 11.48 -15.68 -12.29
C ARG A 416 10.52 -16.13 -13.38
N PRO A 417 9.89 -15.20 -14.10
CA PRO A 417 9.04 -15.55 -15.24
C PRO A 417 9.84 -16.27 -16.33
N VAL A 418 9.20 -17.22 -16.97
CA VAL A 418 9.77 -17.93 -18.12
C VAL A 418 8.84 -17.81 -19.31
N LYS A 419 9.44 -17.68 -20.49
CA LYS A 419 8.73 -17.77 -21.75
C LYS A 419 8.88 -19.19 -22.28
N VAL A 420 7.75 -19.86 -22.52
CA VAL A 420 7.71 -21.25 -23.00
C VAL A 420 7.13 -21.28 -24.41
N VAL A 421 7.81 -22.02 -25.29
CA VAL A 421 7.33 -22.32 -26.63
C VAL A 421 7.22 -23.83 -26.73
N GLU A 422 6.01 -24.34 -26.94
CA GLU A 422 5.72 -25.79 -26.94
C GLU A 422 5.53 -26.31 -28.37
N PHE A 423 6.00 -27.52 -28.61
CA PHE A 423 5.81 -28.26 -29.85
C PHE A 423 5.29 -29.66 -29.52
N GLU A 424 4.17 -30.04 -30.14
CA GLU A 424 3.59 -31.38 -29.94
C GLU A 424 4.15 -32.43 -30.90
N LYS A 425 4.51 -32.00 -32.10
CA LYS A 425 4.98 -32.88 -33.18
C LYS A 425 6.36 -32.44 -33.69
N PRO A 426 7.25 -33.33 -34.10
CA PRO A 426 7.08 -34.81 -34.12
C PRO A 426 7.18 -35.47 -32.72
N ARG A 427 7.72 -34.77 -31.72
CA ARG A 427 7.80 -35.19 -30.31
C ARG A 427 7.38 -34.02 -29.42
N GLN A 428 6.89 -34.33 -28.20
CA GLN A 428 6.62 -33.32 -27.22
C GLN A 428 7.94 -32.66 -26.82
N GLN A 429 8.06 -31.36 -27.09
CA GLN A 429 9.24 -30.55 -26.87
C GLN A 429 8.82 -29.17 -26.40
N CYS A 430 9.61 -28.58 -25.52
CA CYS A 430 9.46 -27.16 -25.22
C CYS A 430 10.82 -26.44 -25.24
N VAL A 431 10.79 -25.18 -25.66
CA VAL A 431 11.91 -24.24 -25.54
C VAL A 431 11.54 -23.20 -24.50
N VAL A 432 12.36 -23.10 -23.49
CA VAL A 432 12.11 -22.24 -22.33
C VAL A 432 13.19 -21.17 -22.22
N TYR A 433 12.78 -19.93 -22.12
CA TYR A 433 13.69 -18.78 -21.96
C TYR A 433 13.53 -18.22 -20.55
N MET A 434 14.66 -17.92 -19.90
CA MET A 434 14.73 -17.30 -18.58
C MET A 434 15.78 -16.18 -18.59
N ASP A 435 15.37 -15.00 -18.14
CA ASP A 435 16.23 -13.85 -18.01
C ASP A 435 16.55 -13.55 -16.55
N LEU A 436 17.82 -13.30 -16.24
CA LEU A 436 18.28 -12.91 -14.90
C LEU A 436 19.05 -11.59 -15.00
N LYS A 437 18.67 -10.61 -14.19
CA LYS A 437 19.43 -9.36 -14.11
C LYS A 437 20.76 -9.60 -13.41
N ARG A 438 21.77 -8.80 -13.73
CA ARG A 438 23.09 -8.90 -13.12
C ARG A 438 23.06 -8.73 -11.61
N GLU A 439 22.23 -7.79 -11.11
CA GLU A 439 22.04 -7.57 -9.67
C GLU A 439 21.47 -8.81 -8.99
N GLU A 440 20.56 -9.50 -9.65
CA GLU A 440 19.97 -10.75 -9.13
C GLU A 440 21.01 -11.86 -9.07
N CYS A 441 21.86 -11.98 -10.08
CA CYS A 441 22.98 -12.91 -10.03
C CYS A 441 23.95 -12.55 -8.91
N ALA A 442 24.25 -11.27 -8.67
CA ALA A 442 25.13 -10.85 -7.60
C ALA A 442 24.65 -11.31 -6.20
N HIS A 443 23.33 -11.28 -5.97
CA HIS A 443 22.74 -11.74 -4.71
C HIS A 443 22.81 -13.27 -4.50
N LEU A 444 23.19 -14.04 -5.51
CA LEU A 444 23.38 -15.50 -5.35
C LEU A 444 24.69 -15.86 -4.66
N PHE A 445 25.68 -14.97 -4.64
CA PHE A 445 26.97 -15.24 -3.98
C PHE A 445 26.82 -15.17 -2.45
N PRO A 446 27.45 -16.10 -1.66
CA PRO A 446 28.31 -17.22 -2.09
C PRO A 446 27.57 -18.56 -2.26
N GLY A 447 26.30 -18.67 -1.97
CA GLY A 447 25.59 -19.97 -1.97
C GLY A 447 24.08 -19.86 -2.20
N GLY A 448 23.63 -18.73 -2.76
CA GLY A 448 22.22 -18.46 -3.03
C GLY A 448 21.66 -19.22 -4.22
N LYS A 449 20.33 -19.25 -4.30
CA LYS A 449 19.55 -19.90 -5.34
C LYS A 449 18.42 -19.00 -5.78
N VAL A 450 18.11 -19.02 -7.08
CA VAL A 450 16.91 -18.39 -7.65
C VAL A 450 16.15 -19.42 -8.48
N TYR A 451 14.83 -19.43 -8.36
CA TYR A 451 13.95 -20.37 -9.03
C TYR A 451 13.11 -19.67 -10.10
N SER A 452 12.82 -20.38 -11.19
CA SER A 452 11.86 -19.94 -12.19
C SER A 452 10.43 -20.25 -11.76
N GLN A 453 9.46 -19.62 -12.43
CA GLN A 453 8.09 -20.11 -12.44
C GLN A 453 8.03 -21.51 -13.03
N ALA A 454 7.04 -22.28 -12.60
CA ALA A 454 6.82 -23.61 -13.15
C ALA A 454 6.26 -23.54 -14.58
N PHE A 455 6.74 -24.45 -15.44
CA PHE A 455 6.23 -24.67 -16.78
C PHE A 455 5.91 -26.15 -16.98
N HIS A 456 5.19 -26.51 -18.04
CA HIS A 456 4.72 -27.87 -18.26
C HIS A 456 5.32 -28.46 -19.53
N LEU A 457 5.63 -29.76 -19.49
CA LEU A 457 6.03 -30.56 -20.63
C LEU A 457 5.44 -31.97 -20.47
N GLY A 458 4.63 -32.42 -21.42
CA GLY A 458 4.01 -33.74 -21.36
C GLY A 458 3.10 -33.94 -20.14
N GLY A 459 2.44 -32.87 -19.68
CA GLY A 459 1.56 -32.92 -18.52
C GLY A 459 2.28 -32.87 -17.16
N GLN A 460 3.63 -32.85 -17.13
CA GLN A 460 4.43 -32.72 -15.91
C GLN A 460 4.91 -31.30 -15.72
N GLY A 461 4.95 -30.82 -14.46
CA GLY A 461 5.46 -29.52 -14.09
C GLY A 461 6.99 -29.54 -13.91
N PHE A 462 7.68 -28.58 -14.49
CA PHE A 462 9.12 -28.38 -14.36
C PHE A 462 9.43 -26.95 -13.93
N PHE A 463 10.64 -26.74 -13.41
CA PHE A 463 11.16 -25.42 -13.07
C PHE A 463 12.68 -25.40 -13.24
N PHE A 464 13.25 -24.22 -13.43
CA PHE A 464 14.69 -24.02 -13.37
C PHE A 464 15.11 -23.51 -12.01
N SER A 465 16.33 -23.87 -11.61
CA SER A 465 17.02 -23.22 -10.50
C SER A 465 18.45 -22.83 -10.91
N ALA A 466 18.77 -21.56 -10.77
CA ALA A 466 20.11 -21.05 -10.95
C ALA A 466 20.79 -20.89 -9.59
N HIS A 467 22.03 -21.34 -9.47
CA HIS A 467 22.76 -21.41 -8.21
C HIS A 467 24.14 -20.78 -8.32
N CYS A 468 24.60 -20.15 -7.23
CA CYS A 468 26.02 -19.98 -6.99
C CYS A 468 26.47 -21.05 -5.99
N HIS A 469 27.46 -21.81 -6.31
CA HIS A 469 28.07 -22.78 -5.38
C HIS A 469 29.55 -22.99 -5.65
N MET A 470 30.23 -23.49 -4.63
CA MET A 470 31.64 -23.86 -4.71
C MET A 470 31.80 -25.12 -5.54
N ASP A 471 32.60 -25.07 -6.59
CA ASP A 471 33.02 -26.24 -7.33
C ASP A 471 34.15 -26.94 -6.55
N GLN A 472 33.94 -28.19 -6.18
CA GLN A 472 34.87 -28.96 -5.37
C GLN A 472 36.17 -29.31 -6.11
N GLN A 473 36.14 -29.34 -7.46
CA GLN A 473 37.32 -29.69 -8.27
C GLN A 473 38.22 -28.48 -8.50
N SER A 474 37.63 -27.31 -8.73
CA SER A 474 38.38 -26.09 -9.08
C SER A 474 38.55 -25.10 -7.93
N SER A 475 37.95 -25.37 -6.78
CA SER A 475 38.03 -24.54 -5.56
C SER A 475 37.59 -23.08 -5.74
N PHE A 476 36.71 -22.82 -6.70
CA PHE A 476 36.08 -21.50 -6.92
C PHE A 476 34.55 -21.60 -7.01
N HIS A 477 33.89 -20.49 -6.71
CA HIS A 477 32.45 -20.37 -6.92
C HIS A 477 32.14 -20.28 -8.41
N CYS A 478 31.05 -20.90 -8.86
CA CYS A 478 30.62 -20.92 -10.26
C CYS A 478 29.09 -20.85 -10.36
N PHE A 479 28.62 -20.54 -11.58
CA PHE A 479 27.20 -20.50 -11.91
C PHE A 479 26.73 -21.86 -12.38
N GLY A 480 25.71 -22.41 -11.72
CA GLY A 480 25.05 -23.65 -12.09
C GLY A 480 23.60 -23.43 -12.49
N LEU A 481 23.11 -24.24 -13.44
CA LEU A 481 21.73 -24.26 -13.88
C LEU A 481 21.18 -25.68 -13.79
N PHE A 482 20.00 -25.83 -13.20
CA PHE A 482 19.36 -27.11 -12.95
C PHE A 482 17.90 -27.08 -13.40
N LEU A 483 17.44 -28.21 -13.93
CA LEU A 483 16.06 -28.51 -14.24
C LEU A 483 15.49 -29.37 -13.13
N GLY A 484 14.44 -28.93 -12.45
CA GLY A 484 13.71 -29.68 -11.43
C GLY A 484 12.34 -30.10 -11.95
N MET A 485 11.86 -31.27 -11.52
CA MET A 485 10.49 -31.71 -11.77
C MET A 485 9.67 -31.52 -10.50
N GLN A 486 8.48 -30.90 -10.62
CA GLN A 486 7.52 -30.83 -9.54
C GLN A 486 6.94 -32.23 -9.28
N GLU A 487 7.02 -32.65 -8.03
CA GLU A 487 6.52 -33.96 -7.63
C GLU A 487 4.98 -33.96 -7.61
N LYS A 488 4.38 -34.83 -8.47
CA LYS A 488 2.95 -35.12 -8.43
C LYS A 488 2.75 -36.62 -8.54
N GLY A 489 3.17 -37.37 -7.50
CA GLY A 489 3.03 -38.81 -7.43
C GLY A 489 4.18 -39.60 -8.08
N PRO A 490 4.11 -40.93 -8.09
CA PRO A 490 5.16 -41.82 -8.60
C PRO A 490 5.16 -41.85 -10.13
N VAL A 491 5.69 -40.81 -10.75
CA VAL A 491 5.80 -40.72 -12.21
C VAL A 491 7.25 -40.81 -12.62
N THR A 492 7.56 -41.70 -13.58
CA THR A 492 8.85 -41.76 -14.26
C THR A 492 8.76 -40.98 -15.55
N PHE A 493 9.62 -39.97 -15.73
CA PHE A 493 9.58 -39.07 -16.89
C PHE A 493 10.99 -38.83 -17.44
N ALA A 494 11.25 -39.29 -18.65
CA ALA A 494 12.55 -39.20 -19.29
C ALA A 494 12.62 -37.98 -20.22
N VAL A 495 13.66 -37.15 -20.06
CA VAL A 495 13.85 -35.91 -20.81
C VAL A 495 15.28 -35.81 -21.32
N ASP A 496 15.43 -35.46 -22.59
CA ASP A 496 16.66 -34.88 -23.13
C ASP A 496 16.60 -33.38 -22.98
N TYR A 497 17.68 -32.78 -22.50
CA TYR A 497 17.72 -31.31 -22.29
C TYR A 497 19.04 -30.72 -22.75
N GLU A 498 18.95 -29.48 -23.25
CA GLU A 498 20.08 -28.67 -23.65
C GLU A 498 19.98 -27.28 -22.99
N PHE A 499 21.04 -26.84 -22.34
CA PHE A 499 21.16 -25.47 -21.81
C PHE A 499 22.04 -24.63 -22.70
N ALA A 500 21.56 -23.45 -23.05
CA ALA A 500 22.27 -22.45 -23.85
C ALA A 500 22.16 -21.06 -23.19
N ALA A 501 23.14 -20.22 -23.45
CA ALA A 501 23.14 -18.85 -23.02
C ALA A 501 23.55 -17.92 -24.16
N ARG A 502 23.01 -16.70 -24.20
CA ARG A 502 23.51 -15.66 -25.11
C ARG A 502 24.90 -15.20 -24.67
N SER A 503 25.76 -14.95 -25.63
CA SER A 503 27.09 -14.40 -25.35
C SER A 503 27.53 -13.43 -26.44
N LYS A 504 28.26 -12.40 -26.02
CA LYS A 504 28.94 -11.46 -26.93
C LYS A 504 30.06 -12.20 -27.68
N PRO A 505 30.47 -11.75 -28.90
CA PRO A 505 29.98 -10.56 -29.61
C PRO A 505 28.71 -10.81 -30.46
N THR A 506 28.41 -12.07 -30.81
CA THR A 506 27.31 -12.40 -31.75
C THR A 506 25.92 -12.26 -31.14
N GLU A 507 25.83 -12.29 -29.83
CA GLU A 507 24.55 -12.31 -29.08
C GLU A 507 23.64 -13.50 -29.39
N ASP A 508 24.23 -14.59 -29.99
CA ASP A 508 23.51 -15.83 -30.24
C ASP A 508 23.44 -16.72 -29.01
N TYR A 509 22.47 -17.64 -29.01
CA TYR A 509 22.39 -18.69 -28.00
C TYR A 509 23.40 -19.80 -28.30
N ILE A 510 24.46 -19.86 -27.50
CA ILE A 510 25.49 -20.88 -27.59
C ILE A 510 25.19 -21.99 -26.59
N SER A 511 25.12 -23.24 -27.07
CA SER A 511 24.93 -24.43 -26.24
C SER A 511 26.08 -24.55 -25.22
N LYS A 512 25.75 -24.71 -23.95
CA LYS A 512 26.68 -24.85 -22.85
C LYS A 512 26.70 -26.25 -22.26
N TYR A 513 25.56 -26.92 -22.27
CA TYR A 513 25.45 -28.26 -21.72
C TYR A 513 24.28 -29.04 -22.36
N LYS A 514 24.54 -30.30 -22.67
CA LYS A 514 23.50 -31.26 -23.12
C LYS A 514 23.50 -32.46 -22.21
N GLY A 515 22.32 -32.92 -21.83
CA GLY A 515 22.17 -34.04 -20.96
C GLY A 515 20.84 -34.76 -21.18
N ASN A 516 20.72 -35.91 -20.56
CA ASN A 516 19.46 -36.63 -20.44
C ASN A 516 19.28 -37.10 -19.02
N TYR A 517 18.04 -37.22 -18.61
CA TYR A 517 17.72 -37.70 -17.28
C TYR A 517 16.33 -38.31 -17.22
N THR A 518 16.20 -39.32 -16.38
CA THR A 518 14.89 -39.94 -16.07
C THR A 518 14.50 -39.53 -14.65
N PHE A 519 13.52 -38.65 -14.54
CA PHE A 519 12.99 -38.20 -13.26
C PHE A 519 12.10 -39.30 -12.65
N THR A 520 12.34 -39.59 -11.38
CA THR A 520 11.58 -40.55 -10.57
C THR A 520 11.08 -39.91 -9.26
N GLY A 521 10.74 -38.64 -9.26
CA GLY A 521 10.38 -37.85 -8.09
C GLY A 521 11.23 -36.56 -7.97
N GLY A 522 10.94 -35.70 -7.02
CA GLY A 522 11.42 -34.34 -6.83
C GLY A 522 12.93 -34.03 -6.86
N LYS A 523 13.65 -34.60 -7.83
CA LYS A 523 15.08 -34.36 -8.06
C LYS A 523 15.28 -33.27 -9.09
N ALA A 524 16.38 -32.51 -8.95
CA ALA A 524 16.84 -31.56 -9.95
C ALA A 524 18.13 -32.10 -10.59
N VAL A 525 18.24 -31.93 -11.91
CA VAL A 525 19.38 -32.32 -12.72
C VAL A 525 19.91 -31.13 -13.50
N GLY A 526 21.21 -31.04 -13.67
CA GLY A 526 21.80 -29.92 -14.42
C GLY A 526 23.31 -29.92 -14.35
N TYR A 527 23.88 -28.75 -14.58
CA TYR A 527 25.34 -28.61 -14.61
C TYR A 527 25.79 -27.51 -13.64
N ARG A 528 26.73 -27.87 -12.77
CA ARG A 528 27.19 -27.00 -11.66
C ARG A 528 27.99 -25.79 -12.14
N ASN A 529 28.80 -25.96 -13.18
CA ASN A 529 29.68 -24.92 -13.72
C ASN A 529 29.33 -24.67 -15.20
N LEU A 530 28.15 -24.06 -15.44
CA LEU A 530 27.57 -23.93 -16.78
C LEU A 530 28.49 -23.19 -17.76
N PHE A 531 29.23 -22.21 -17.28
CA PHE A 531 30.11 -21.36 -18.11
C PHE A 531 31.58 -21.78 -18.10
N GLY A 532 31.99 -22.65 -17.22
CA GLY A 532 33.38 -23.09 -17.11
C GLY A 532 34.34 -22.02 -16.59
N ILE A 533 33.83 -21.00 -15.90
CA ILE A 533 34.61 -19.86 -15.39
C ILE A 533 34.30 -19.57 -13.93
N PRO A 534 35.26 -18.94 -13.18
CA PRO A 534 35.00 -18.49 -11.82
C PRO A 534 33.91 -17.44 -11.75
N TRP A 535 33.21 -17.39 -10.61
CA TRP A 535 32.15 -16.41 -10.34
C TRP A 535 32.61 -14.97 -10.52
N THR A 536 33.82 -14.65 -10.11
CA THR A 536 34.42 -13.32 -10.26
C THR A 536 34.54 -12.91 -11.73
N THR A 537 34.99 -13.82 -12.61
CA THR A 537 35.05 -13.61 -14.06
C THR A 537 33.67 -13.55 -14.68
N PHE A 538 32.74 -14.40 -14.21
CA PHE A 538 31.35 -14.38 -14.68
C PHE A 538 30.68 -13.03 -14.37
N MET A 539 30.94 -12.45 -13.20
CA MET A 539 30.36 -11.18 -12.75
C MET A 539 31.19 -9.94 -13.12
N ALA A 540 32.31 -10.09 -13.82
CA ALA A 540 33.13 -8.97 -14.24
C ALA A 540 32.40 -8.03 -15.23
N ASP A 541 32.75 -6.75 -15.26
CA ASP A 541 32.07 -5.74 -16.10
C ASP A 541 32.18 -6.02 -17.60
N ASP A 542 33.26 -6.62 -18.01
CA ASP A 542 33.54 -7.08 -19.36
C ASP A 542 33.03 -8.50 -19.66
N SER A 543 32.25 -9.10 -18.75
CA SER A 543 31.68 -10.43 -18.95
C SER A 543 30.91 -10.53 -20.25
N ASN A 544 31.18 -11.56 -21.03
CA ASN A 544 30.49 -11.82 -22.30
C ASN A 544 29.05 -12.28 -22.16
N TYR A 545 28.60 -12.62 -20.94
CA TYR A 545 27.31 -13.23 -20.73
C TYR A 545 26.19 -12.24 -20.36
N PHE A 546 26.55 -11.02 -19.94
CA PHE A 546 25.56 -9.98 -19.65
C PHE A 546 25.41 -9.02 -20.83
N ILE A 547 24.26 -9.10 -21.50
CA ILE A 547 23.85 -8.20 -22.57
C ILE A 547 22.89 -7.18 -21.98
N ASN A 548 23.26 -5.90 -22.01
CA ASN A 548 22.49 -4.82 -21.36
C ASN A 548 22.15 -5.12 -19.87
N GLY A 549 23.09 -5.74 -19.15
CA GLY A 549 22.91 -6.07 -17.73
C GLY A 549 22.05 -7.30 -17.47
N VAL A 550 21.68 -8.07 -18.49
CA VAL A 550 20.81 -9.24 -18.38
C VAL A 550 21.52 -10.50 -18.92
N LEU A 551 21.47 -11.57 -18.15
CA LEU A 551 21.85 -12.92 -18.56
C LEU A 551 20.64 -13.61 -19.20
N HIS A 552 20.76 -13.98 -20.48
CA HIS A 552 19.72 -14.65 -21.23
C HIS A 552 20.01 -16.15 -21.33
N LEU A 553 19.17 -16.94 -20.70
CA LEU A 553 19.25 -18.41 -20.70
C LEU A 553 18.16 -19.01 -21.58
N ARG A 554 18.48 -20.09 -22.26
CA ARG A 554 17.55 -20.92 -23.03
C ARG A 554 17.74 -22.39 -22.67
N ALA A 555 16.64 -23.10 -22.49
CA ALA A 555 16.67 -24.54 -22.41
C ALA A 555 15.75 -25.17 -23.46
N GLU A 556 16.22 -26.19 -24.12
CA GLU A 556 15.42 -27.06 -25.00
C GLU A 556 15.21 -28.40 -24.31
N LEU A 557 13.97 -28.80 -24.19
CA LEU A 557 13.56 -30.03 -23.47
C LEU A 557 12.74 -30.89 -24.40
N THR A 558 13.11 -32.15 -24.53
CA THR A 558 12.38 -33.14 -25.38
C THR A 558 12.05 -34.36 -24.59
N VAL A 559 10.80 -34.79 -24.64
CA VAL A 559 10.36 -36.05 -24.01
C VAL A 559 10.98 -37.24 -24.75
N ARG A 560 11.62 -38.13 -24.00
CA ARG A 560 12.09 -39.41 -24.52
C ARG A 560 10.94 -40.43 -24.45
N GLN A 561 10.73 -41.13 -25.53
CA GLN A 561 9.81 -42.25 -25.60
C GLN A 561 10.40 -43.51 -24.92
#